data_164c6ea31efcce7c85ab99de3f320d23
#
_entry.id   164c6ea31efcce7c85ab99de3f320d23
#
_cell.length_a   1.000
_cell.length_b   1.000
_cell.length_c   1.000
_cell.angle_alpha   90.00
_cell.angle_beta   90.00
_cell.angle_gamma   90.00
#
_symmetry.space_group_name_H-M   'P 1'
#
loop_
_entity.id
_entity.type
_entity.pdbx_description
1 polymer ?
#
loop_
_entity_poly.entity_id
_entity_poly.type
_entity_poly.pdbx_seq_one_letter_code
_entity_poly.pdbx_strand_id
1 'polypeptide(L)'
;MDKKYLVLNIEQEYRSDLENLPWDTPLIEWNDKQVKFLDIRKGISKHTVRFIKTKNFAFAIKQTNPISAYFESETFAKLLQKGIHTLIPAGYVFYKKNLFEKNAEEKESLAFIVTILEAKSIPHSILFKWDFSDTSRKTIYKAAAELLANLHFNNIFWGDASLSNILIKFIKSQDDRGKSRTELKAFLSDSETIQILKTISDDHIKKDIRCFNDSMIAINKDFPKDDKSKSNIDLSEDKKYFKQEYKNHFEL
;
A
#
# COMPACT_ATOMS: atom_id res chain seq x y z
N MET A 1 -13.52 30.63 -4.47
CA MET A 1 -12.85 30.08 -3.28
C MET A 1 -11.41 30.52 -3.27
N ASP A 2 -10.95 31.00 -2.16
CA ASP A 2 -9.65 31.68 -2.06
C ASP A 2 -8.52 30.63 -2.09
N LYS A 3 -7.76 30.57 -3.19
CA LYS A 3 -6.59 29.66 -3.37
C LYS A 3 -5.53 29.82 -2.25
N LYS A 4 -5.71 30.77 -1.38
CA LYS A 4 -4.81 31.18 -0.29
C LYS A 4 -4.61 30.10 0.79
N TYR A 5 -5.47 29.09 0.82
CA TYR A 5 -5.47 28.05 1.86
C TYR A 5 -5.06 26.67 1.37
N LEU A 6 -4.78 26.49 0.07
CA LEU A 6 -4.34 25.23 -0.47
C LEU A 6 -2.82 25.10 -0.36
N VAL A 7 -2.36 24.11 0.38
CA VAL A 7 -0.95 23.71 0.44
C VAL A 7 -0.74 22.55 -0.51
N LEU A 8 0.08 22.78 -1.54
CA LEU A 8 0.49 21.82 -2.54
C LEU A 8 1.98 21.53 -2.35
N ASN A 9 2.29 20.44 -1.64
CA ASN A 9 3.65 19.93 -1.55
C ASN A 9 3.80 18.73 -2.48
N ILE A 10 4.06 19.04 -3.75
CA ILE A 10 4.16 18.07 -4.84
C ILE A 10 5.55 18.19 -5.44
N GLU A 11 6.17 17.06 -5.70
CA GLU A 11 7.44 16.97 -6.40
C GLU A 11 7.37 17.68 -7.76
N GLN A 12 8.45 18.40 -8.11
CA GLN A 12 8.49 19.27 -9.27
C GLN A 12 8.12 18.55 -10.57
N GLU A 13 8.53 17.32 -10.70
CA GLU A 13 8.29 16.45 -11.86
C GLU A 13 6.80 16.19 -12.11
N TYR A 14 5.96 16.16 -11.05
CA TYR A 14 4.52 15.85 -11.15
C TYR A 14 3.61 17.08 -11.07
N ARG A 15 4.18 18.25 -10.83
CA ARG A 15 3.42 19.45 -10.51
C ARG A 15 2.45 19.86 -11.61
N SER A 16 2.88 19.85 -12.86
CA SER A 16 2.03 20.21 -14.00
C SER A 16 0.83 19.30 -14.21
N ASP A 17 0.95 18.04 -13.78
CA ASP A 17 -0.12 17.04 -13.89
C ASP A 17 -1.13 17.12 -12.73
N LEU A 18 -0.74 17.67 -11.58
CA LEU A 18 -1.51 17.63 -10.33
C LEU A 18 -2.06 18.99 -9.88
N GLU A 19 -1.44 20.11 -10.27
CA GLU A 19 -1.78 21.45 -9.73
C GLU A 19 -3.22 21.91 -10.00
N ASN A 20 -3.86 21.42 -11.06
CA ASN A 20 -5.19 21.84 -11.48
C ASN A 20 -6.30 20.84 -11.11
N LEU A 21 -6.00 19.84 -10.28
CA LEU A 21 -7.01 18.90 -9.80
C LEU A 21 -7.96 19.57 -8.76
N PRO A 22 -9.18 19.06 -8.58
CA PRO A 22 -10.18 19.68 -7.71
C PRO A 22 -9.94 19.39 -6.21
N TRP A 23 -8.80 19.87 -5.69
CA TRP A 23 -8.35 19.64 -4.33
C TRP A 23 -9.24 20.24 -3.23
N ASP A 24 -10.13 21.15 -3.59
CA ASP A 24 -11.12 21.77 -2.71
C ASP A 24 -12.40 20.94 -2.52
N THR A 25 -12.46 19.78 -3.16
CA THR A 25 -13.62 18.90 -3.18
C THR A 25 -13.26 17.53 -2.60
N PRO A 26 -14.11 16.90 -1.77
CA PRO A 26 -13.89 15.53 -1.30
C PRO A 26 -13.66 14.55 -2.46
N LEU A 27 -12.73 13.62 -2.29
CA LEU A 27 -12.32 12.70 -3.36
C LEU A 27 -13.48 11.84 -3.91
N ILE A 28 -14.48 11.57 -3.08
CA ILE A 28 -15.66 10.82 -3.48
C ILE A 28 -16.55 11.58 -4.48
N GLU A 29 -16.50 12.92 -4.47
CA GLU A 29 -17.28 13.81 -5.32
C GLU A 29 -16.60 14.14 -6.65
N TRP A 30 -15.33 13.75 -6.82
CA TRP A 30 -14.63 13.92 -8.08
C TRP A 30 -15.31 13.09 -9.17
N ASN A 31 -15.42 13.63 -10.38
CA ASN A 31 -16.14 13.03 -11.50
C ASN A 31 -15.33 13.04 -12.81
N ASP A 32 -15.79 12.27 -13.79
CA ASP A 32 -15.08 12.06 -15.08
C ASP A 32 -14.97 13.31 -15.96
N LYS A 33 -15.75 14.37 -15.68
CA LYS A 33 -15.60 15.66 -16.38
C LYS A 33 -14.38 16.45 -15.88
N GLN A 34 -13.96 16.18 -14.65
CA GLN A 34 -12.83 16.87 -14.00
C GLN A 34 -11.54 16.06 -14.10
N VAL A 35 -11.65 14.72 -13.98
CA VAL A 35 -10.48 13.83 -13.84
C VAL A 35 -10.75 12.52 -14.55
N LYS A 36 -9.79 12.01 -15.30
CA LYS A 36 -9.88 10.68 -15.92
C LYS A 36 -9.57 9.61 -14.88
N PHE A 37 -10.59 8.88 -14.45
CA PHE A 37 -10.41 7.75 -13.53
C PHE A 37 -9.90 6.49 -14.25
N LEU A 38 -9.18 5.65 -13.47
CA LEU A 38 -8.80 4.31 -13.87
C LEU A 38 -9.63 3.31 -13.05
N ASP A 39 -10.28 2.38 -13.74
CA ASP A 39 -10.98 1.26 -13.10
C ASP A 39 -9.96 0.19 -12.71
N ILE A 40 -9.47 0.28 -11.48
CA ILE A 40 -8.48 -0.64 -10.93
C ILE A 40 -9.07 -1.34 -9.70
N ARG A 41 -8.92 -2.66 -9.66
CA ARG A 41 -9.30 -3.46 -8.50
C ARG A 41 -8.47 -3.02 -7.30
N LYS A 42 -9.15 -2.56 -6.27
CA LYS A 42 -8.53 -2.15 -5.00
C LYS A 42 -8.87 -3.15 -3.91
N GLY A 43 -7.95 -3.30 -2.96
CA GLY A 43 -8.19 -4.04 -1.72
C GLY A 43 -9.21 -3.32 -0.82
N ILE A 44 -9.47 -3.89 0.35
CA ILE A 44 -10.28 -3.26 1.39
C ILE A 44 -9.46 -2.08 1.95
N SER A 45 -10.06 -0.89 1.97
CA SER A 45 -9.44 0.31 2.53
C SER A 45 -10.42 1.05 3.43
N LYS A 46 -9.94 1.59 4.54
CA LYS A 46 -10.71 2.48 5.44
C LYS A 46 -10.87 3.88 4.84
N HIS A 47 -9.98 4.25 3.94
CA HIS A 47 -9.92 5.56 3.30
C HIS A 47 -10.49 5.53 1.89
N THR A 48 -10.98 6.66 1.42
CA THR A 48 -11.32 6.82 0.01
C THR A 48 -10.04 6.88 -0.81
N VAL A 49 -9.90 5.95 -1.74
CA VAL A 49 -8.78 5.89 -2.70
C VAL A 49 -9.34 5.93 -4.11
N ARG A 50 -8.77 6.76 -4.97
CA ARG A 50 -9.07 6.83 -6.40
C ARG A 50 -7.80 6.73 -7.21
N PHE A 51 -7.90 6.09 -8.36
CA PHE A 51 -6.81 5.99 -9.32
C PHE A 51 -7.14 6.87 -10.51
N ILE A 52 -6.19 7.71 -10.91
CA ILE A 52 -6.37 8.68 -11.98
C ILE A 52 -5.28 8.56 -13.05
N LYS A 53 -5.61 8.95 -14.26
CA LYS A 53 -4.67 9.11 -15.37
C LYS A 53 -4.60 10.58 -15.75
N THR A 54 -3.42 11.15 -15.67
CA THR A 54 -3.11 12.47 -16.20
C THR A 54 -2.46 12.36 -17.59
N LYS A 55 -1.93 13.45 -18.11
CA LYS A 55 -1.26 13.45 -19.41
C LYS A 55 -0.03 12.53 -19.43
N ASN A 56 0.81 12.63 -18.41
CA ASN A 56 2.11 11.96 -18.38
C ASN A 56 2.14 10.75 -17.45
N PHE A 57 1.39 10.78 -16.33
CA PHE A 57 1.48 9.82 -15.26
C PHE A 57 0.13 9.21 -14.90
N ALA A 58 0.17 8.18 -14.09
CA ALA A 58 -0.98 7.64 -13.38
C ALA A 58 -0.70 7.70 -11.87
N PHE A 59 -1.71 8.09 -11.10
CA PHE A 59 -1.58 8.30 -9.66
C PHE A 59 -2.62 7.52 -8.87
N ALA A 60 -2.26 7.14 -7.65
CA ALA A 60 -3.21 6.79 -6.62
C ALA A 60 -3.33 7.97 -5.66
N ILE A 61 -4.56 8.39 -5.39
CA ILE A 61 -4.88 9.48 -4.46
C ILE A 61 -5.67 8.89 -3.31
N LYS A 62 -5.18 9.07 -2.09
CA LYS A 62 -5.85 8.66 -0.84
C LYS A 62 -6.26 9.92 -0.09
N GLN A 63 -7.56 10.05 0.23
CA GLN A 63 -8.04 11.11 1.10
C GLN A 63 -7.81 10.72 2.56
N THR A 64 -7.25 11.63 3.33
CA THR A 64 -6.93 11.45 4.74
C THR A 64 -6.96 12.80 5.49
N ASN A 65 -6.34 12.92 6.64
CA ASN A 65 -6.14 14.19 7.34
C ASN A 65 -4.75 14.80 7.04
N PRO A 66 -4.52 16.10 7.29
CA PRO A 66 -3.27 16.78 6.95
C PRO A 66 -2.02 16.16 7.60
N ILE A 67 -2.13 15.73 8.85
CA ILE A 67 -1.03 15.15 9.60
C ILE A 67 -0.65 13.80 8.98
N SER A 68 -1.63 12.92 8.74
CA SER A 68 -1.40 11.63 8.09
C SER A 68 -0.84 11.80 6.68
N ALA A 69 -1.37 12.72 5.88
CA ALA A 69 -0.88 12.95 4.52
C ALA A 69 0.60 13.32 4.50
N TYR A 70 1.03 14.21 5.39
CA TYR A 70 2.42 14.59 5.57
C TYR A 70 3.28 13.41 6.00
N PHE A 71 2.90 12.74 7.12
CA PHE A 71 3.72 11.68 7.68
C PHE A 71 3.81 10.45 6.78
N GLU A 72 2.74 10.06 6.10
CA GLU A 72 2.78 8.94 5.14
C GLU A 72 3.71 9.25 3.97
N SER A 73 3.63 10.46 3.39
CA SER A 73 4.50 10.88 2.29
C SER A 73 5.97 10.83 2.69
N GLU A 74 6.32 11.41 3.86
CA GLU A 74 7.67 11.38 4.41
C GLU A 74 8.15 9.96 4.73
N THR A 75 7.24 9.11 5.23
CA THR A 75 7.56 7.72 5.56
C THR A 75 7.88 6.93 4.28
N PHE A 76 7.07 7.05 3.23
CA PHE A 76 7.36 6.41 1.95
C PHE A 76 8.73 6.84 1.40
N ALA A 77 9.04 8.14 1.42
CA ALA A 77 10.34 8.63 0.98
C ALA A 77 11.51 8.03 1.79
N LYS A 78 11.39 7.95 3.12
CA LYS A 78 12.39 7.32 4.00
C LYS A 78 12.54 5.81 3.74
N LEU A 79 11.43 5.10 3.49
CA LEU A 79 11.45 3.68 3.16
C LEU A 79 12.19 3.42 1.85
N LEU A 80 11.92 4.23 0.81
CA LEU A 80 12.63 4.14 -0.48
C LEU A 80 14.14 4.39 -0.32
N GLN A 81 14.54 5.38 0.49
CA GLN A 81 15.96 5.65 0.79
C GLN A 81 16.66 4.46 1.48
N LYS A 82 15.90 3.64 2.21
CA LYS A 82 16.39 2.39 2.84
C LYS A 82 16.31 1.16 1.92
N GLY A 83 15.92 1.33 0.66
CA GLY A 83 15.78 0.22 -0.29
C GLY A 83 14.54 -0.66 -0.05
N ILE A 84 13.58 -0.21 0.75
CA ILE A 84 12.33 -0.92 0.96
C ILE A 84 11.41 -0.70 -0.24
N HIS A 85 10.85 -1.78 -0.78
CA HIS A 85 9.87 -1.69 -1.84
C HIS A 85 8.55 -1.12 -1.30
N THR A 86 8.22 0.09 -1.70
CA THR A 86 6.99 0.79 -1.31
C THR A 86 6.50 1.70 -2.44
N LEU A 87 5.38 2.38 -2.23
CA LEU A 87 4.86 3.35 -3.18
C LEU A 87 5.78 4.55 -3.29
N ILE A 88 5.87 5.13 -4.48
CA ILE A 88 6.64 6.36 -4.73
C ILE A 88 5.72 7.54 -4.42
N PRO A 89 6.01 8.36 -3.40
CA PRO A 89 5.23 9.54 -3.11
C PRO A 89 5.45 10.60 -4.20
N ALA A 90 4.36 11.10 -4.78
CA ALA A 90 4.38 12.29 -5.62
C ALA A 90 4.20 13.56 -4.80
N GLY A 91 3.74 13.42 -3.56
CA GLY A 91 3.57 14.49 -2.60
C GLY A 91 2.27 14.40 -1.83
N TYR A 92 1.92 15.50 -1.19
CA TYR A 92 0.67 15.63 -0.45
C TYR A 92 0.03 17.00 -0.67
N VAL A 93 -1.29 17.05 -0.51
CA VAL A 93 -2.09 18.25 -0.66
C VAL A 93 -3.02 18.35 0.53
N PHE A 94 -3.14 19.53 1.12
CA PHE A 94 -4.17 19.77 2.11
C PHE A 94 -4.76 21.16 1.99
N TYR A 95 -6.04 21.26 2.33
CA TYR A 95 -6.76 22.51 2.36
C TYR A 95 -6.73 23.08 3.77
N LYS A 96 -6.01 24.18 3.96
CA LYS A 96 -5.87 24.85 5.24
C LYS A 96 -7.09 25.74 5.47
N LYS A 97 -8.13 25.23 6.10
CA LYS A 97 -9.16 26.06 6.71
C LYS A 97 -8.53 26.81 7.89
N ASN A 98 -8.88 28.06 8.13
CA ASN A 98 -8.28 28.91 9.14
C ASN A 98 -7.92 28.14 10.43
N LEU A 99 -6.64 27.93 10.69
CA LEU A 99 -6.13 27.33 11.95
C LEU A 99 -6.47 28.16 13.20
N PHE A 100 -7.03 29.35 13.01
CA PHE A 100 -7.40 30.30 14.07
C PHE A 100 -8.87 30.27 14.45
N GLU A 101 -9.73 29.55 13.71
CA GLU A 101 -11.11 29.33 14.15
C GLU A 101 -11.15 28.22 15.19
N LYS A 102 -11.29 28.60 16.45
CA LYS A 102 -11.34 27.70 17.62
C LYS A 102 -12.43 26.62 17.59
N ASN A 103 -13.32 26.62 16.58
CA ASN A 103 -14.46 25.70 16.42
C ASN A 103 -14.38 24.84 15.14
N ALA A 104 -13.28 24.86 14.39
CA ALA A 104 -13.12 23.94 13.27
C ALA A 104 -12.87 22.53 13.83
N GLU A 105 -13.89 21.69 13.83
CA GLU A 105 -13.72 20.27 14.12
C GLU A 105 -12.65 19.71 13.16
N GLU A 106 -11.68 18.95 13.68
CA GLU A 106 -10.60 18.30 12.92
C GLU A 106 -11.10 17.46 11.72
N LYS A 107 -12.40 17.15 11.69
CA LYS A 107 -13.08 16.38 10.63
C LYS A 107 -13.24 17.12 9.30
N GLU A 108 -13.02 18.42 9.23
CA GLU A 108 -13.30 19.19 8.02
C GLU A 108 -12.09 19.54 7.15
N SER A 109 -10.86 19.22 7.55
CA SER A 109 -9.71 19.52 6.73
C SER A 109 -9.50 18.42 5.68
N LEU A 110 -9.79 18.74 4.42
CA LEU A 110 -9.47 17.88 3.28
C LEU A 110 -7.95 17.79 3.13
N ALA A 111 -7.46 16.57 3.11
CA ALA A 111 -6.06 16.29 2.79
C ALA A 111 -5.94 15.04 1.93
N PHE A 112 -4.90 15.01 1.12
CA PHE A 112 -4.66 13.94 0.17
C PHE A 112 -3.18 13.58 0.16
N ILE A 113 -2.87 12.30 0.20
CA ILE A 113 -1.57 11.80 -0.21
C ILE A 113 -1.67 11.32 -1.65
N VAL A 114 -0.68 11.67 -2.44
CA VAL A 114 -0.57 11.30 -3.85
C VAL A 114 0.67 10.44 -4.05
N THR A 115 0.46 9.27 -4.62
CA THR A 115 1.56 8.36 -4.98
C THR A 115 1.49 8.01 -6.46
N ILE A 116 2.63 7.69 -7.05
CA ILE A 116 2.67 7.11 -8.39
C ILE A 116 1.97 5.76 -8.34
N LEU A 117 1.10 5.52 -9.32
CA LEU A 117 0.42 4.24 -9.45
C LEU A 117 1.42 3.15 -9.77
N GLU A 118 1.55 2.17 -8.88
CA GLU A 118 2.40 1.01 -9.10
C GLU A 118 1.74 0.07 -10.12
N ALA A 119 2.20 0.18 -11.38
CA ALA A 119 1.63 -0.58 -12.49
C ALA A 119 1.92 -2.09 -12.36
N LYS A 120 0.97 -2.92 -12.84
CA LYS A 120 1.08 -4.40 -12.83
C LYS A 120 1.21 -4.98 -11.43
N SER A 121 0.69 -4.29 -10.43
CA SER A 121 0.58 -4.77 -9.07
C SER A 121 -0.87 -5.11 -8.71
N ILE A 122 -1.05 -6.08 -7.84
CA ILE A 122 -2.36 -6.53 -7.36
C ILE A 122 -2.28 -6.67 -5.84
N PRO A 123 -3.27 -6.18 -5.06
CA PRO A 123 -3.32 -6.40 -3.63
C PRO A 123 -3.26 -7.89 -3.28
N HIS A 124 -2.40 -8.27 -2.34
CA HIS A 124 -2.24 -9.66 -1.91
C HIS A 124 -3.57 -10.24 -1.43
N SER A 125 -4.40 -9.45 -0.77
CA SER A 125 -5.76 -9.85 -0.33
C SER A 125 -6.68 -10.26 -1.49
N ILE A 126 -6.50 -9.70 -2.67
CA ILE A 126 -7.23 -10.11 -3.88
C ILE A 126 -6.63 -11.39 -4.44
N LEU A 127 -5.30 -11.47 -4.55
CA LEU A 127 -4.61 -12.67 -5.04
C LEU A 127 -4.90 -13.88 -4.14
N PHE A 128 -4.99 -13.68 -2.83
CA PHE A 128 -5.32 -14.73 -1.88
C PHE A 128 -6.67 -15.43 -2.20
N LYS A 129 -7.60 -14.69 -2.81
CA LYS A 129 -8.92 -15.22 -3.21
C LYS A 129 -8.91 -15.97 -4.55
N TRP A 130 -7.82 -15.96 -5.29
CA TRP A 130 -7.71 -16.63 -6.57
C TRP A 130 -7.30 -18.09 -6.40
N ASP A 131 -7.73 -18.92 -7.33
CA ASP A 131 -7.36 -20.34 -7.36
C ASP A 131 -5.98 -20.51 -8.00
N PHE A 132 -4.95 -20.42 -7.19
CA PHE A 132 -3.58 -20.67 -7.58
C PHE A 132 -3.13 -22.08 -7.18
N SER A 133 -2.22 -22.66 -7.97
CA SER A 133 -1.47 -23.83 -7.54
C SER A 133 -0.66 -23.54 -6.26
N ASP A 134 -0.36 -24.56 -5.47
CA ASP A 134 0.45 -24.43 -4.26
C ASP A 134 1.79 -23.75 -4.52
N THR A 135 2.43 -24.07 -5.65
CA THR A 135 3.70 -23.43 -6.04
C THR A 135 3.53 -21.94 -6.26
N SER A 136 2.46 -21.51 -6.94
CA SER A 136 2.18 -20.09 -7.16
C SER A 136 1.88 -19.36 -5.87
N ARG A 137 1.08 -19.94 -4.97
CA ARG A 137 0.80 -19.37 -3.64
C ARG A 137 2.09 -19.22 -2.83
N LYS A 138 2.94 -20.24 -2.78
CA LYS A 138 4.23 -20.19 -2.10
C LYS A 138 5.13 -19.08 -2.63
N THR A 139 5.15 -18.85 -3.95
CA THR A 139 5.92 -17.75 -4.53
C THR A 139 5.40 -16.38 -4.08
N ILE A 140 4.07 -16.22 -3.93
CA ILE A 140 3.46 -14.98 -3.41
C ILE A 140 3.82 -14.78 -1.93
N TYR A 141 3.71 -15.83 -1.11
CA TYR A 141 4.11 -15.76 0.31
C TYR A 141 5.60 -15.47 0.49
N LYS A 142 6.44 -16.03 -0.36
CA LYS A 142 7.87 -15.74 -0.34
C LYS A 142 8.13 -14.25 -0.55
N ALA A 143 7.54 -13.63 -1.57
CA ALA A 143 7.70 -12.20 -1.82
C ALA A 143 7.24 -11.34 -0.63
N ALA A 144 6.12 -11.71 0.02
CA ALA A 144 5.63 -11.01 1.22
C ALA A 144 6.56 -11.21 2.43
N ALA A 145 7.11 -12.41 2.60
CA ALA A 145 8.07 -12.72 3.67
C ALA A 145 9.39 -11.95 3.50
N GLU A 146 9.89 -11.84 2.27
CA GLU A 146 11.07 -11.03 1.91
C GLU A 146 10.85 -9.55 2.26
N LEU A 147 9.68 -8.99 1.92
CA LEU A 147 9.35 -7.60 2.28
C LEU A 147 9.38 -7.39 3.79
N LEU A 148 8.71 -8.29 4.55
CA LEU A 148 8.63 -8.16 6.00
C LEU A 148 9.99 -8.36 6.68
N ALA A 149 10.79 -9.32 6.21
CA ALA A 149 12.15 -9.53 6.69
C ALA A 149 13.04 -8.31 6.44
N ASN A 150 12.94 -7.70 5.25
CA ASN A 150 13.70 -6.51 4.92
C ASN A 150 13.30 -5.29 5.78
N LEU A 151 12.01 -5.12 6.10
CA LEU A 151 11.56 -4.11 7.06
C LEU A 151 12.22 -4.30 8.43
N HIS A 152 12.12 -5.52 8.97
CA HIS A 152 12.67 -5.83 10.30
C HIS A 152 14.19 -5.74 10.34
N PHE A 153 14.89 -6.17 9.29
CA PHE A 153 16.35 -6.01 9.16
C PHE A 153 16.78 -4.53 9.23
N ASN A 154 15.96 -3.63 8.71
CA ASN A 154 16.16 -2.19 8.78
C ASN A 154 15.60 -1.54 10.04
N ASN A 155 15.25 -2.31 11.08
CA ASN A 155 14.66 -1.85 12.33
C ASN A 155 13.32 -1.11 12.12
N ILE A 156 12.51 -1.55 11.18
CA ILE A 156 11.22 -0.96 10.87
C ILE A 156 10.12 -1.90 11.35
N PHE A 157 9.29 -1.42 12.28
CA PHE A 157 8.06 -2.06 12.69
C PHE A 157 6.90 -1.55 11.83
N TRP A 158 6.14 -2.45 11.20
CA TRP A 158 5.04 -2.04 10.34
C TRP A 158 3.76 -1.69 11.11
N GLY A 159 3.38 -2.56 12.06
CA GLY A 159 2.19 -2.38 12.89
C GLY A 159 0.88 -2.82 12.25
N ASP A 160 0.76 -2.78 10.91
CA ASP A 160 -0.39 -3.30 10.14
C ASP A 160 0.09 -4.06 8.89
N ALA A 161 0.84 -5.13 9.11
CA ALA A 161 1.37 -6.00 8.05
C ALA A 161 0.28 -6.94 7.47
N SER A 162 -0.89 -6.40 7.16
CA SER A 162 -2.00 -7.17 6.61
C SER A 162 -1.87 -7.41 5.10
N LEU A 163 -2.51 -8.46 4.58
CA LEU A 163 -2.53 -8.76 3.14
C LEU A 163 -3.10 -7.61 2.29
N SER A 164 -3.96 -6.79 2.86
CA SER A 164 -4.55 -5.63 2.16
C SER A 164 -3.55 -4.51 1.91
N ASN A 165 -2.52 -4.42 2.75
CA ASN A 165 -1.46 -3.42 2.71
C ASN A 165 -0.23 -3.87 1.92
N ILE A 166 -0.29 -5.05 1.30
CA ILE A 166 0.76 -5.61 0.44
C ILE A 166 0.27 -5.62 -1.01
N LEU A 167 1.04 -5.02 -1.91
CA LEU A 167 0.87 -5.17 -3.35
C LEU A 167 1.89 -6.17 -3.88
N ILE A 168 1.45 -7.11 -4.71
CA ILE A 168 2.33 -8.04 -5.41
C ILE A 168 2.47 -7.59 -6.86
N LYS A 169 3.70 -7.29 -7.26
CA LYS A 169 4.06 -6.89 -8.62
C LYS A 169 4.64 -8.06 -9.39
N PHE A 170 4.15 -8.24 -10.62
CA PHE A 170 4.61 -9.28 -11.54
C PHE A 170 5.63 -8.67 -12.51
N ILE A 171 6.90 -9.03 -12.35
CA ILE A 171 8.01 -8.53 -13.16
C ILE A 171 8.40 -9.61 -14.15
N LYS A 172 8.25 -9.33 -15.45
CA LYS A 172 8.73 -10.22 -16.51
C LYS A 172 10.20 -9.92 -16.75
N SER A 173 11.01 -10.95 -16.69
CA SER A 173 12.43 -10.92 -17.03
C SER A 173 12.75 -12.06 -18.00
N GLN A 174 13.92 -12.02 -18.61
CA GLN A 174 14.47 -13.16 -19.36
C GLN A 174 15.69 -13.67 -18.61
N ASP A 175 15.84 -14.99 -18.53
CA ASP A 175 17.07 -15.59 -18.02
C ASP A 175 18.22 -15.51 -19.07
N ASP A 176 19.42 -15.90 -18.67
CA ASP A 176 20.62 -15.85 -19.52
C ASP A 176 20.49 -16.70 -20.81
N ARG A 177 19.46 -17.57 -20.91
CA ARG A 177 19.11 -18.38 -22.06
C ARG A 177 17.96 -17.82 -22.87
N GLY A 178 17.52 -16.58 -22.57
CA GLY A 178 16.39 -15.92 -23.23
C GLY A 178 15.00 -16.47 -22.86
N LYS A 179 14.90 -17.38 -21.86
CA LYS A 179 13.62 -17.92 -21.40
C LYS A 179 12.90 -16.91 -20.52
N SER A 180 11.64 -16.64 -20.84
CA SER A 180 10.81 -15.73 -20.04
C SER A 180 10.61 -16.27 -18.61
N ARG A 181 10.92 -15.45 -17.62
CA ARG A 181 10.70 -15.70 -16.19
C ARG A 181 9.80 -14.61 -15.62
N THR A 182 8.93 -14.97 -14.69
CA THR A 182 8.16 -14.01 -13.90
C THR A 182 8.70 -14.02 -12.47
N GLU A 183 9.17 -12.87 -12.02
CA GLU A 183 9.58 -12.62 -10.65
C GLU A 183 8.44 -11.88 -9.94
N LEU A 184 8.19 -12.22 -8.69
CA LEU A 184 7.22 -11.52 -7.87
C LEU A 184 7.96 -10.65 -6.84
N LYS A 185 7.52 -9.39 -6.71
CA LYS A 185 8.00 -8.49 -5.64
C LYS A 185 6.82 -7.96 -4.86
N ALA A 186 6.97 -7.95 -3.55
CA ALA A 186 5.98 -7.34 -2.66
C ALA A 186 6.34 -5.89 -2.39
N PHE A 187 5.33 -5.02 -2.36
CA PHE A 187 5.42 -3.60 -2.06
C PHE A 187 4.51 -3.27 -0.89
N LEU A 188 5.00 -2.47 0.03
CA LEU A 188 4.22 -1.87 1.10
C LEU A 188 3.37 -0.73 0.53
N SER A 189 2.06 -0.75 0.76
CA SER A 189 1.13 0.23 0.19
C SER A 189 0.44 1.15 1.20
N ASP A 190 0.65 0.91 2.50
CA ASP A 190 0.16 1.76 3.58
C ASP A 190 1.22 1.92 4.67
N SER A 191 1.56 3.16 4.99
CA SER A 191 2.63 3.49 5.94
C SER A 191 2.14 4.22 7.20
N GLU A 192 0.82 4.29 7.43
CA GLU A 192 0.24 5.01 8.60
C GLU A 192 0.77 4.52 9.94
N THR A 193 1.04 3.22 10.07
CA THR A 193 1.44 2.57 11.33
C THR A 193 2.95 2.33 11.44
N ILE A 194 3.71 2.69 10.41
CA ILE A 194 5.16 2.46 10.35
C ILE A 194 5.89 3.23 11.44
N GLN A 195 6.81 2.52 12.10
CA GLN A 195 7.76 3.10 13.06
C GLN A 195 9.19 2.70 12.69
N ILE A 196 10.03 3.70 12.42
CA ILE A 196 11.46 3.50 12.22
C ILE A 196 12.13 3.59 13.58
N LEU A 197 12.66 2.47 14.05
CA LEU A 197 13.19 2.31 15.42
C LEU A 197 14.72 2.36 15.41
N LYS A 198 15.32 2.56 16.59
CA LYS A 198 16.78 2.34 16.76
C LYS A 198 17.10 0.84 16.72
N THR A 199 16.26 0.04 17.36
CA THR A 199 16.36 -1.42 17.42
C THR A 199 14.95 -1.99 17.45
N ILE A 200 14.67 -2.94 16.57
CA ILE A 200 13.41 -3.67 16.59
C ILE A 200 13.45 -4.74 17.68
N SER A 201 12.35 -4.93 18.41
CA SER A 201 12.24 -5.99 19.43
C SER A 201 11.55 -7.23 18.84
N ASP A 202 11.79 -8.37 19.47
CA ASP A 202 11.10 -9.64 19.15
C ASP A 202 9.58 -9.50 19.20
N ASP A 203 9.05 -8.65 20.09
CA ASP A 203 7.61 -8.45 20.21
C ASP A 203 7.04 -7.67 19.02
N HIS A 204 7.78 -6.70 18.48
CA HIS A 204 7.41 -6.03 17.22
C HIS A 204 7.37 -7.03 16.06
N ILE A 205 8.42 -7.86 15.93
CA ILE A 205 8.51 -8.90 14.90
C ILE A 205 7.33 -9.88 15.01
N LYS A 206 7.07 -10.40 16.22
CA LYS A 206 5.96 -11.33 16.48
C LYS A 206 4.60 -10.70 16.16
N LYS A 207 4.43 -9.38 16.45
CA LYS A 207 3.19 -8.65 16.20
C LYS A 207 2.91 -8.52 14.72
N ASP A 208 3.89 -8.16 13.90
CA ASP A 208 3.74 -8.05 12.46
C ASP A 208 3.46 -9.41 11.81
N ILE A 209 4.20 -10.47 12.19
CA ILE A 209 3.94 -11.84 11.71
C ILE A 209 2.54 -12.30 12.10
N ARG A 210 2.08 -11.96 13.31
CA ARG A 210 0.72 -12.28 13.75
C ARG A 210 -0.31 -11.53 12.93
N CYS A 211 -0.13 -10.23 12.71
CA CYS A 211 -1.02 -9.41 11.90
C CYS A 211 -1.18 -10.00 10.48
N PHE A 212 -0.08 -10.39 9.83
CA PHE A 212 -0.09 -11.07 8.55
C PHE A 212 -0.94 -12.35 8.60
N ASN A 213 -0.66 -13.24 9.55
CA ASN A 213 -1.38 -14.51 9.72
C ASN A 213 -2.88 -14.32 10.03
N ASP A 214 -3.22 -13.35 10.88
CA ASP A 214 -4.60 -13.05 11.24
C ASP A 214 -5.38 -12.50 10.05
N SER A 215 -4.74 -11.70 9.20
CA SER A 215 -5.35 -11.21 7.96
C SER A 215 -5.63 -12.35 6.95
N MET A 216 -4.77 -13.37 6.87
CA MET A 216 -5.04 -14.59 6.08
C MET A 216 -6.30 -15.30 6.59
N ILE A 217 -6.43 -15.46 7.91
CA ILE A 217 -7.61 -16.12 8.52
C ILE A 217 -8.88 -15.31 8.24
N ALA A 218 -8.81 -13.99 8.43
CA ALA A 218 -9.95 -13.11 8.21
C ALA A 218 -10.46 -13.20 6.76
N ILE A 219 -9.56 -13.07 5.78
CA ILE A 219 -9.93 -13.16 4.37
C ILE A 219 -10.46 -14.57 4.01
N ASN A 220 -9.89 -15.62 4.58
CA ASN A 220 -10.35 -16.99 4.35
C ASN A 220 -11.77 -17.25 4.87
N LYS A 221 -12.18 -16.58 5.96
CA LYS A 221 -13.55 -16.65 6.48
C LYS A 221 -14.58 -15.94 5.61
N ASP A 222 -14.15 -14.91 4.87
CA ASP A 222 -15.00 -14.09 4.00
C ASP A 222 -15.25 -14.73 2.61
N PHE A 223 -14.73 -15.94 2.36
CA PHE A 223 -15.07 -16.66 1.14
C PHE A 223 -16.56 -17.06 1.13
N PRO A 224 -17.25 -16.89 -0.01
CA PRO A 224 -18.63 -17.36 -0.16
C PRO A 224 -18.71 -18.85 0.17
N LYS A 225 -19.61 -19.23 1.09
CA LYS A 225 -19.82 -20.62 1.52
C LYS A 225 -20.34 -21.54 0.42
N ASP A 226 -20.77 -20.96 -0.70
CA ASP A 226 -21.34 -21.70 -1.85
C ASP A 226 -20.26 -22.34 -2.74
N ASP A 227 -19.01 -21.89 -2.63
CA ASP A 227 -17.87 -22.50 -3.31
C ASP A 227 -17.20 -23.52 -2.38
N LYS A 228 -17.76 -24.73 -2.34
CA LYS A 228 -17.26 -25.85 -1.50
C LYS A 228 -15.79 -26.19 -1.75
N SER A 229 -15.20 -25.79 -2.89
CA SER A 229 -13.78 -26.03 -3.19
C SER A 229 -12.85 -25.08 -2.41
N LYS A 230 -13.38 -23.95 -1.89
CA LYS A 230 -12.60 -22.90 -1.23
C LYS A 230 -12.94 -22.69 0.25
N SER A 231 -13.99 -23.35 0.76
CA SER A 231 -14.59 -23.00 2.05
C SER A 231 -13.81 -23.39 3.30
N ASN A 232 -12.67 -24.10 3.21
CA ASN A 232 -11.79 -24.43 4.33
C ASN A 232 -10.37 -24.77 3.85
N ILE A 233 -9.67 -23.78 3.31
CA ILE A 233 -8.23 -23.97 3.07
C ILE A 233 -7.56 -24.10 4.43
N ASP A 234 -6.88 -25.22 4.65
CA ASP A 234 -5.99 -25.36 5.80
C ASP A 234 -4.77 -24.45 5.63
N LEU A 235 -4.76 -23.38 6.39
CA LEU A 235 -3.70 -22.37 6.34
C LEU A 235 -2.47 -22.76 7.18
N SER A 236 -2.44 -23.93 7.79
CA SER A 236 -1.35 -24.34 8.68
C SER A 236 -0.01 -24.44 7.96
N GLU A 237 0.00 -25.08 6.79
CA GLU A 237 1.18 -25.21 5.93
C GLU A 237 1.60 -23.88 5.31
N ASP A 238 0.64 -23.03 4.90
CA ASP A 238 0.92 -21.70 4.35
C ASP A 238 1.59 -20.79 5.38
N LYS A 239 1.10 -20.79 6.64
CA LYS A 239 1.71 -20.03 7.74
C LYS A 239 3.11 -20.55 8.08
N LYS A 240 3.29 -21.88 8.09
CA LYS A 240 4.58 -22.50 8.34
C LYS A 240 5.58 -22.14 7.25
N TYR A 241 5.14 -22.20 5.99
CA TYR A 241 5.97 -21.81 4.86
C TYR A 241 6.37 -20.33 4.91
N PHE A 242 5.40 -19.43 5.13
CA PHE A 242 5.67 -17.99 5.28
C PHE A 242 6.70 -17.72 6.37
N LYS A 243 6.52 -18.35 7.56
CA LYS A 243 7.45 -18.20 8.67
C LYS A 243 8.86 -18.72 8.36
N GLN A 244 8.96 -19.81 7.60
CA GLN A 244 10.25 -20.34 7.18
C GLN A 244 10.94 -19.40 6.18
N GLU A 245 10.23 -18.91 5.17
CA GLU A 245 10.78 -17.95 4.21
C GLU A 245 11.17 -16.63 4.90
N TYR A 246 10.38 -16.14 5.85
CA TYR A 246 10.75 -14.98 6.65
C TYR A 246 12.08 -15.17 7.36
N LYS A 247 12.27 -16.32 8.03
CA LYS A 247 13.53 -16.63 8.71
C LYS A 247 14.71 -16.71 7.74
N ASN A 248 14.53 -17.37 6.61
CA ASN A 248 15.56 -17.50 5.59
C ASN A 248 16.08 -16.13 5.11
N HIS A 249 15.24 -15.09 5.13
CA HIS A 249 15.59 -13.75 4.66
C HIS A 249 16.02 -12.80 5.78
N PHE A 250 15.60 -13.07 7.02
CA PHE A 250 15.94 -12.24 8.18
C PHE A 250 17.26 -12.63 8.84
N GLU A 251 17.64 -13.91 8.76
CA GLU A 251 18.86 -14.47 9.35
C GLU A 251 20.09 -14.41 8.40
N LEU A 252 19.93 -13.86 7.17
CA LEU A 252 21.01 -13.60 6.21
C LEU A 252 21.68 -12.23 6.48
#